data_f687a66f76912c942c3f87c64fd5b77e
#
_entry.id   f687a66f76912c942c3f87c64fd5b77e
#
_cell.length_a   1.000
_cell.length_b   1.000
_cell.length_c   1.000
_cell.angle_alpha   90.00
_cell.angle_beta   90.00
_cell.angle_gamma   90.00
#
_symmetry.space_group_name_H-M   'P 1'
#
loop_
_entity.id
_entity.type
_entity.pdbx_description
1 polymer ?
#
loop_
_entity_poly.entity_id
_entity_poly.type
_entity_poly.pdbx_seq_one_letter_code
_entity_poly.pdbx_strand_id
1 'polypeptide(L)'
;MTSLELLHQEILEGISQLTGVQHCGNYPRRMDEVTLPAVFVDLVELEPDTDPGTDELALITHWEVRVIVSESQKETDKIIRSLILSIMIWLFSHSWPQKNIGRAQIKQAAPDHFSPELQGHIIWLIEWTHSIRVGDSVWYGKGVVPKQVFIGSNNAYEEITIDGV
;
A
#
# COMPACT_ATOMS: atom_id res chain seq x y z
N MET A 1 0.73 13.05 -10.63
CA MET A 1 1.24 11.96 -9.75
C MET A 1 0.26 10.81 -9.85
N THR A 2 0.72 9.62 -10.14
CA THR A 2 -0.16 8.44 -10.25
C THR A 2 -0.61 7.97 -8.88
N SER A 3 -1.71 7.21 -8.81
CA SER A 3 -2.17 6.61 -7.54
C SER A 3 -1.08 5.75 -6.89
N LEU A 4 -0.24 5.09 -7.70
CA LEU A 4 0.86 4.26 -7.24
C LEU A 4 1.96 5.07 -6.56
N GLU A 5 2.34 6.21 -7.13
CA GLU A 5 3.34 7.11 -6.54
C GLU A 5 2.84 7.77 -5.26
N LEU A 6 1.55 8.14 -5.22
CA LEU A 6 0.93 8.64 -3.98
C LEU A 6 0.94 7.58 -2.88
N LEU A 7 0.61 6.32 -3.23
CA LEU A 7 0.67 5.21 -2.28
C LEU A 7 2.11 4.98 -1.77
N HIS A 8 3.10 4.97 -2.67
CA HIS A 8 4.50 4.81 -2.29
C HIS A 8 4.98 5.93 -1.35
N GLN A 9 4.68 7.18 -1.70
CA GLN A 9 5.04 8.33 -0.86
C GLN A 9 4.39 8.24 0.53
N GLU A 10 3.11 7.86 0.61
CA GLU A 10 2.40 7.72 1.87
C GLU A 10 2.98 6.61 2.74
N ILE A 11 3.41 5.49 2.13
CA ILE A 11 4.10 4.41 2.84
C ILE A 11 5.43 4.93 3.43
N LEU A 12 6.25 5.59 2.62
CA LEU A 12 7.53 6.14 3.08
C LEU A 12 7.35 7.17 4.21
N GLU A 13 6.42 8.10 4.04
CA GLU A 13 6.14 9.13 5.05
C GLU A 13 5.64 8.50 6.35
N GLY A 14 4.69 7.58 6.29
CA GLY A 14 4.13 6.94 7.47
C GLY A 14 5.16 6.11 8.24
N ILE A 15 5.97 5.31 7.56
CA ILE A 15 7.01 4.50 8.19
C ILE A 15 8.12 5.39 8.78
N SER A 16 8.49 6.47 8.09
CA SER A 16 9.54 7.40 8.57
C SER A 16 9.19 8.06 9.92
N GLN A 17 7.92 8.19 10.25
CA GLN A 17 7.45 8.76 11.51
C GLN A 17 7.44 7.75 12.68
N LEU A 18 7.68 6.47 12.43
CA LEU A 18 7.68 5.46 13.48
C LEU A 18 8.90 5.60 14.39
N THR A 19 8.66 5.49 15.70
CA THR A 19 9.72 5.58 16.71
C THR A 19 10.77 4.48 16.48
N GLY A 20 12.04 4.88 16.40
CA GLY A 20 13.18 3.98 16.22
C GLY A 20 13.66 3.86 14.78
N VAL A 21 12.94 4.36 13.79
CA VAL A 21 13.39 4.48 12.40
C VAL A 21 14.30 5.69 12.29
N GLN A 22 15.55 5.48 11.86
CA GLN A 22 16.51 6.56 11.64
C GLN A 22 16.63 6.94 10.16
N HIS A 23 16.36 5.99 9.27
CA HIS A 23 16.30 6.20 7.84
C HIS A 23 15.15 5.40 7.23
N CYS A 24 14.38 6.03 6.35
CA CYS A 24 13.36 5.38 5.54
C CYS A 24 13.48 5.87 4.11
N GLY A 25 13.46 4.94 3.15
CA GLY A 25 13.60 5.29 1.73
C GLY A 25 13.54 4.08 0.81
N ASN A 26 13.88 4.31 -0.46
CA ASN A 26 14.07 3.24 -1.42
C ASN A 26 15.39 2.52 -1.13
N TYR A 27 15.52 1.27 -1.62
CA TYR A 27 16.73 0.49 -1.43
C TYR A 27 17.95 1.26 -2.00
N PRO A 28 18.99 1.55 -1.17
CA PRO A 28 20.10 2.36 -1.61
C PRO A 28 21.07 1.53 -2.47
N ARG A 29 21.80 2.20 -3.33
CA ARG A 29 22.89 1.56 -4.09
C ARG A 29 24.12 1.27 -3.23
N ARG A 30 24.25 1.92 -2.07
CA ARG A 30 25.35 1.77 -1.11
C ARG A 30 24.82 1.85 0.31
N MET A 31 25.20 0.89 1.15
CA MET A 31 24.76 0.80 2.56
C MET A 31 25.64 1.60 3.53
N ASP A 32 26.86 1.92 3.12
CA ASP A 32 27.89 2.57 3.98
C ASP A 32 27.48 3.98 4.43
N GLU A 33 26.53 4.61 3.73
CA GLU A 33 26.05 5.98 4.00
C GLU A 33 24.70 6.00 4.75
N VAL A 34 24.19 4.83 5.15
CA VAL A 34 22.85 4.71 5.75
C VAL A 34 22.93 4.66 7.27
N THR A 35 22.17 5.54 7.92
CA THR A 35 22.02 5.52 9.38
C THR A 35 21.03 4.43 9.81
N LEU A 36 21.46 3.54 10.72
CA LEU A 36 20.66 2.44 11.24
C LEU A 36 19.98 2.79 12.59
N PRO A 37 18.81 2.25 12.88
CA PRO A 37 17.98 1.33 12.09
C PRO A 37 17.41 1.98 10.82
N ALA A 38 17.48 1.26 9.70
CA ALA A 38 16.99 1.70 8.41
C ALA A 38 15.84 0.83 7.90
N VAL A 39 14.96 1.44 7.15
CA VAL A 39 13.80 0.79 6.52
C VAL A 39 13.79 1.13 5.04
N PHE A 40 13.78 0.10 4.19
CA PHE A 40 13.73 0.26 2.75
C PHE A 40 12.45 -0.34 2.20
N VAL A 41 11.75 0.44 1.39
CA VAL A 41 10.46 0.07 0.79
C VAL A 41 10.67 -0.16 -0.70
N ASP A 42 10.15 -1.27 -1.21
CA ASP A 42 10.18 -1.63 -2.62
C ASP A 42 8.80 -2.08 -3.10
N LEU A 43 8.46 -1.67 -4.32
CA LEU A 43 7.36 -2.25 -5.09
C LEU A 43 7.96 -3.39 -5.94
N VAL A 44 7.59 -4.62 -5.64
CA VAL A 44 8.22 -5.79 -6.27
C VAL A 44 7.41 -6.38 -7.42
N GLU A 45 6.09 -6.20 -7.41
CA GLU A 45 5.23 -6.76 -8.45
C GLU A 45 3.94 -5.97 -8.62
N LEU A 46 3.45 -5.95 -9.87
CA LEU A 46 2.11 -5.51 -10.25
C LEU A 46 1.38 -6.68 -10.88
N GLU A 47 0.38 -7.20 -10.22
CA GLU A 47 -0.43 -8.32 -10.67
C GLU A 47 -1.81 -7.80 -11.14
N PRO A 48 -2.31 -8.22 -12.32
CA PRO A 48 -3.69 -7.92 -12.70
C PRO A 48 -4.70 -8.48 -11.71
N ASP A 49 -5.67 -7.67 -11.30
CA ASP A 49 -6.79 -8.08 -10.44
C ASP A 49 -8.06 -8.27 -11.29
N THR A 50 -9.12 -8.76 -10.67
CA THR A 50 -10.41 -8.95 -11.32
C THR A 50 -10.96 -7.63 -11.86
N ASP A 51 -11.43 -7.65 -13.10
CA ASP A 51 -12.06 -6.48 -13.75
C ASP A 51 -13.23 -5.97 -12.90
N PRO A 52 -13.21 -4.72 -12.43
CA PRO A 52 -14.27 -4.15 -11.62
C PRO A 52 -15.52 -3.75 -12.43
N GLY A 53 -15.49 -3.88 -13.76
CA GLY A 53 -16.56 -3.45 -14.65
C GLY A 53 -16.76 -1.92 -14.69
N THR A 54 -15.72 -1.16 -14.38
CA THR A 54 -15.74 0.32 -14.31
C THR A 54 -14.86 0.97 -15.35
N ASP A 55 -14.28 0.20 -16.28
CA ASP A 55 -13.28 0.62 -17.27
C ASP A 55 -11.92 1.05 -16.65
N GLU A 56 -11.76 0.89 -15.35
CA GLU A 56 -10.50 1.09 -14.65
C GLU A 56 -9.67 -0.20 -14.68
N LEU A 57 -8.36 -0.06 -14.80
CA LEU A 57 -7.43 -1.17 -14.63
C LEU A 57 -7.32 -1.50 -13.13
N ALA A 58 -7.74 -2.70 -12.74
CA ALA A 58 -7.55 -3.21 -11.38
C ALA A 58 -6.22 -3.96 -11.27
N LEU A 59 -5.46 -3.66 -10.22
CA LEU A 59 -4.17 -4.26 -9.93
C LEU A 59 -4.06 -4.62 -8.46
N ILE A 60 -3.31 -5.69 -8.19
CA ILE A 60 -2.74 -5.99 -6.88
C ILE A 60 -1.28 -5.56 -6.92
N THR A 61 -0.89 -4.69 -6.01
CA THR A 61 0.49 -4.24 -5.85
C THR A 61 1.15 -5.01 -4.72
N HIS A 62 2.31 -5.61 -4.98
CA HIS A 62 3.09 -6.34 -4.00
C HIS A 62 4.24 -5.47 -3.51
N TRP A 63 4.31 -5.31 -2.22
CA TRP A 63 5.27 -4.46 -1.55
C TRP A 63 6.13 -5.26 -0.60
N GLU A 64 7.38 -4.88 -0.52
CA GLU A 64 8.34 -5.39 0.45
C GLU A 64 8.95 -4.25 1.26
N VAL A 65 9.15 -4.51 2.54
CA VAL A 65 9.93 -3.63 3.41
C VAL A 65 11.03 -4.45 4.07
N ARG A 66 12.29 -3.98 3.92
CA ARG A 66 13.43 -4.53 4.65
C ARG A 66 13.79 -3.62 5.81
N VAL A 67 13.77 -4.18 7.01
CA VAL A 67 14.18 -3.53 8.24
C VAL A 67 15.58 -4.00 8.59
N ILE A 68 16.52 -3.08 8.68
CA ILE A 68 17.95 -3.37 8.87
C ILE A 68 18.43 -2.75 10.18
N VAL A 69 19.06 -3.57 11.02
CA VAL A 69 19.62 -3.18 12.31
C VAL A 69 21.05 -3.72 12.42
N SER A 70 21.95 -2.97 13.05
CA SER A 70 23.33 -3.42 13.27
C SER A 70 23.39 -4.55 14.30
N GLU A 71 24.13 -5.63 14.00
CA GLU A 71 24.39 -6.72 14.96
C GLU A 71 25.17 -6.25 16.19
N SER A 72 25.97 -5.19 16.06
CA SER A 72 26.82 -4.68 17.15
C SER A 72 26.05 -3.89 18.21
N GLN A 73 24.78 -3.61 17.98
CA GLN A 73 23.94 -2.84 18.90
C GLN A 73 23.45 -3.73 20.07
N LYS A 74 23.36 -3.16 21.27
CA LYS A 74 22.78 -3.89 22.40
C LYS A 74 21.29 -4.12 22.17
N GLU A 75 20.79 -5.30 22.55
CA GLU A 75 19.37 -5.69 22.42
C GLU A 75 18.83 -5.65 20.98
N THR A 76 19.67 -5.92 19.99
CA THR A 76 19.29 -5.87 18.56
C THR A 76 18.04 -6.65 18.24
N ASP A 77 17.87 -7.86 18.79
CA ASP A 77 16.68 -8.69 18.59
C ASP A 77 15.40 -8.04 19.11
N LYS A 78 15.49 -7.28 20.18
CA LYS A 78 14.35 -6.56 20.74
C LYS A 78 14.00 -5.35 19.90
N ILE A 79 15.01 -4.62 19.43
CA ILE A 79 14.85 -3.46 18.57
C ILE A 79 14.16 -3.86 17.27
N ILE A 80 14.68 -4.89 16.59
CA ILE A 80 14.13 -5.31 15.29
C ILE A 80 12.70 -5.83 15.43
N ARG A 81 12.41 -6.66 16.45
CA ARG A 81 11.03 -7.12 16.69
C ARG A 81 10.05 -5.99 16.99
N SER A 82 10.50 -4.98 17.74
CA SER A 82 9.68 -3.80 18.02
C SER A 82 9.39 -2.99 16.78
N LEU A 83 10.38 -2.78 15.91
CA LEU A 83 10.21 -2.07 14.63
C LEU A 83 9.27 -2.82 13.68
N ILE A 84 9.48 -4.13 13.52
CA ILE A 84 8.62 -5.00 12.70
C ILE A 84 7.17 -4.88 13.15
N LEU A 85 6.92 -5.03 14.45
CA LEU A 85 5.57 -4.96 14.99
C LEU A 85 4.95 -3.56 14.80
N SER A 86 5.72 -2.50 14.98
CA SER A 86 5.27 -1.13 14.77
C SER A 86 4.87 -0.86 13.32
N ILE A 87 5.67 -1.34 12.36
CA ILE A 87 5.36 -1.22 10.92
C ILE A 87 4.10 -2.01 10.58
N MET A 88 3.97 -3.25 11.07
CA MET A 88 2.80 -4.08 10.81
C MET A 88 1.52 -3.47 11.41
N ILE A 89 1.58 -2.93 12.62
CA ILE A 89 0.44 -2.24 13.25
C ILE A 89 0.06 -1.02 12.44
N TRP A 90 1.04 -0.22 12.00
CA TRP A 90 0.79 0.94 11.18
C TRP A 90 0.12 0.56 9.85
N LEU A 91 0.67 -0.40 9.11
CA LEU A 91 0.09 -0.89 7.84
C LEU A 91 -1.36 -1.38 8.02
N PHE A 92 -1.62 -2.11 9.12
CA PHE A 92 -2.95 -2.65 9.42
C PHE A 92 -3.97 -1.59 9.79
N SER A 93 -3.56 -0.59 10.59
CA SER A 93 -4.45 0.42 11.17
C SER A 93 -4.58 1.69 10.32
N HIS A 94 -3.65 1.91 9.39
CA HIS A 94 -3.63 3.12 8.59
C HIS A 94 -4.86 3.23 7.69
N SER A 95 -5.46 4.42 7.68
CA SER A 95 -6.59 4.73 6.80
C SER A 95 -6.07 5.34 5.50
N TRP A 96 -6.08 4.54 4.44
CA TRP A 96 -5.65 4.97 3.11
C TRP A 96 -6.65 5.97 2.55
N PRO A 97 -6.30 7.25 2.35
CA PRO A 97 -7.27 8.29 2.01
C PRO A 97 -7.74 8.24 0.56
N GLN A 98 -6.98 7.58 -0.31
CA GLN A 98 -7.32 7.48 -1.73
C GLN A 98 -8.42 6.44 -1.94
N LYS A 99 -9.54 6.85 -2.57
CA LYS A 99 -10.73 5.99 -2.78
C LYS A 99 -10.48 4.75 -3.65
N ASN A 100 -9.42 4.81 -4.47
CA ASN A 100 -9.05 3.74 -5.40
C ASN A 100 -7.94 2.83 -4.85
N ILE A 101 -7.56 2.97 -3.57
CA ILE A 101 -6.56 2.14 -2.90
C ILE A 101 -7.23 1.34 -1.80
N GLY A 102 -7.11 0.02 -1.87
CA GLY A 102 -7.57 -0.91 -0.83
C GLY A 102 -6.67 -0.90 0.39
N ARG A 103 -7.14 -1.50 1.48
CA ARG A 103 -6.34 -1.65 2.71
C ARG A 103 -5.13 -2.55 2.48
N ALA A 104 -4.05 -2.28 3.22
CA ALA A 104 -2.89 -3.17 3.26
C ALA A 104 -3.30 -4.56 3.77
N GLN A 105 -2.90 -5.59 3.02
CA GLN A 105 -3.07 -6.99 3.40
C GLN A 105 -1.70 -7.59 3.67
N ILE A 106 -1.32 -7.66 4.95
CA ILE A 106 -0.04 -8.21 5.36
C ILE A 106 -0.02 -9.71 5.06
N LYS A 107 1.05 -10.16 4.38
CA LYS A 107 1.26 -11.56 4.00
C LYS A 107 2.14 -12.27 4.99
N GLN A 108 3.33 -11.70 5.26
CA GLN A 108 4.28 -12.26 6.21
C GLN A 108 5.26 -11.23 6.73
N ALA A 109 5.95 -11.60 7.81
CA ALA A 109 7.16 -10.95 8.29
C ALA A 109 8.13 -12.05 8.73
N ALA A 110 9.33 -12.08 8.17
CA ALA A 110 10.32 -13.12 8.41
C ALA A 110 11.76 -12.57 8.35
N PRO A 111 12.74 -13.23 9.01
CA PRO A 111 14.14 -12.92 8.81
C PRO A 111 14.53 -13.09 7.34
N ASP A 112 15.27 -12.11 6.80
CA ASP A 112 15.84 -12.18 5.46
C ASP A 112 17.32 -12.59 5.57
N HIS A 113 17.64 -13.81 5.12
CA HIS A 113 18.99 -14.39 5.17
C HIS A 113 19.71 -14.33 3.81
N PHE A 114 19.07 -13.75 2.78
CA PHE A 114 19.54 -13.84 1.39
C PHE A 114 20.29 -12.60 0.87
N SER A 115 20.62 -11.63 1.74
CA SER A 115 21.32 -10.39 1.34
C SER A 115 22.79 -10.45 1.77
N PRO A 116 23.68 -11.12 1.01
CA PRO A 116 25.09 -11.28 1.40
C PRO A 116 25.88 -9.96 1.48
N GLU A 117 25.43 -8.93 0.78
CA GLU A 117 25.99 -7.58 0.86
C GLU A 117 25.76 -6.89 2.21
N LEU A 118 24.90 -7.43 3.05
CA LEU A 118 24.52 -6.87 4.34
C LEU A 118 25.07 -7.67 5.53
N GLN A 119 26.24 -8.31 5.35
CA GLN A 119 26.94 -9.00 6.43
C GLN A 119 27.18 -8.07 7.63
N GLY A 120 26.95 -8.59 8.85
CA GLY A 120 27.04 -7.79 10.08
C GLY A 120 25.77 -7.01 10.42
N HIS A 121 24.67 -7.31 9.73
CA HIS A 121 23.34 -6.74 9.99
C HIS A 121 22.29 -7.83 10.18
N ILE A 122 21.30 -7.53 11.02
CA ILE A 122 20.09 -8.32 11.13
C ILE A 122 19.02 -7.67 10.25
N ILE A 123 18.45 -8.47 9.36
CA ILE A 123 17.48 -8.02 8.37
C ILE A 123 16.20 -8.82 8.51
N TRP A 124 15.08 -8.11 8.48
CA TRP A 124 13.77 -8.70 8.37
C TRP A 124 13.04 -8.14 7.16
N LEU A 125 12.25 -8.99 6.53
CA LEU A 125 11.37 -8.70 5.41
C LEU A 125 9.92 -8.71 5.89
N ILE A 126 9.16 -7.68 5.54
CA ILE A 126 7.70 -7.66 5.67
C ILE A 126 7.13 -7.55 4.28
N GLU A 127 6.14 -8.39 3.95
CA GLU A 127 5.45 -8.41 2.66
C GLU A 127 3.97 -8.12 2.86
N TRP A 128 3.42 -7.28 1.99
CA TRP A 128 1.99 -6.98 1.96
C TRP A 128 1.53 -6.60 0.56
N THR A 129 0.22 -6.55 0.37
CA THR A 129 -0.38 -6.14 -0.89
C THR A 129 -1.42 -5.04 -0.69
N HIS A 130 -1.63 -4.24 -1.75
CA HIS A 130 -2.79 -3.38 -1.90
C HIS A 130 -3.50 -3.70 -3.21
N SER A 131 -4.82 -3.71 -3.20
CA SER A 131 -5.59 -3.57 -4.43
C SER A 131 -5.68 -2.09 -4.81
N ILE A 132 -5.42 -1.77 -6.07
CA ILE A 132 -5.55 -0.41 -6.60
C ILE A 132 -6.36 -0.41 -7.89
N ARG A 133 -7.02 0.71 -8.18
CA ARG A 133 -7.68 0.95 -9.47
C ARG A 133 -7.06 2.17 -10.13
N VAL A 134 -6.75 2.05 -11.42
CA VAL A 134 -6.06 3.07 -12.19
C VAL A 134 -6.83 3.36 -13.47
N GLY A 135 -7.01 4.61 -13.80
CA GLY A 135 -7.75 5.08 -14.96
C GLY A 135 -9.02 5.84 -14.58
N ASP A 136 -9.78 6.21 -15.60
CA ASP A 136 -11.04 6.92 -15.44
C ASP A 136 -12.20 5.92 -15.34
N SER A 137 -12.96 5.99 -14.27
CA SER A 137 -14.17 5.17 -14.13
C SER A 137 -15.29 5.70 -15.02
N VAL A 138 -16.01 4.80 -15.69
CA VAL A 138 -17.20 5.16 -16.48
C VAL A 138 -18.31 5.80 -15.63
N TRP A 139 -18.24 5.62 -14.31
CA TRP A 139 -19.23 6.20 -13.39
C TRP A 139 -18.92 7.65 -13.00
N TYR A 140 -17.72 8.15 -13.31
CA TYR A 140 -17.32 9.52 -12.98
C TYR A 140 -17.53 10.48 -14.17
N GLY A 141 -18.68 11.12 -14.21
CA GLY A 141 -18.77 12.49 -14.73
C GLY A 141 -19.04 12.71 -16.21
N LYS A 142 -19.35 11.69 -17.03
CA LYS A 142 -19.73 11.90 -18.44
C LYS A 142 -21.09 11.27 -18.83
N GLY A 143 -21.80 10.74 -17.86
CA GLY A 143 -23.15 10.20 -18.07
C GLY A 143 -24.17 11.32 -18.24
N VAL A 144 -25.12 11.12 -19.14
CA VAL A 144 -26.33 11.95 -19.20
C VAL A 144 -27.22 11.50 -18.05
N VAL A 145 -27.51 12.43 -17.13
CA VAL A 145 -28.48 12.16 -16.06
C VAL A 145 -29.85 11.90 -16.75
N PRO A 146 -30.44 10.70 -16.56
CA PRO A 146 -31.73 10.42 -17.15
C PRO A 146 -32.79 11.37 -16.58
N LYS A 147 -33.54 12.02 -17.45
CA LYS A 147 -34.64 12.95 -17.03
C LYS A 147 -35.85 12.20 -16.49
N GLN A 148 -36.01 10.96 -16.91
CA GLN A 148 -37.13 10.09 -16.52
C GLN A 148 -36.59 8.67 -16.30
N VAL A 149 -37.01 8.05 -15.21
CA VAL A 149 -36.72 6.65 -14.90
C VAL A 149 -38.06 5.95 -14.69
N PHE A 150 -38.31 4.86 -15.42
CA PHE A 150 -39.47 4.03 -15.26
C PHE A 150 -39.11 2.75 -14.51
N ILE A 151 -39.76 2.50 -13.41
CA ILE A 151 -39.65 1.22 -12.71
C ILE A 151 -40.94 0.43 -12.97
N GLY A 152 -40.78 -0.75 -13.55
CA GLY A 152 -41.92 -1.59 -13.90
C GLY A 152 -41.82 -2.97 -13.27
N SER A 153 -42.97 -3.50 -12.85
CA SER A 153 -43.18 -4.88 -12.44
C SER A 153 -44.43 -5.40 -13.09
N ASN A 154 -44.40 -6.59 -13.72
CA ASN A 154 -45.56 -7.23 -14.33
C ASN A 154 -46.36 -6.36 -15.32
N ASN A 155 -45.68 -5.70 -16.27
CA ASN A 155 -46.23 -4.82 -17.29
C ASN A 155 -46.88 -3.50 -16.78
N ALA A 156 -46.72 -3.15 -15.53
CA ALA A 156 -47.05 -1.83 -15.01
C ALA A 156 -45.76 -1.03 -14.77
N TYR A 157 -45.70 0.19 -15.31
CA TYR A 157 -44.57 1.09 -15.16
C TYR A 157 -44.99 2.31 -14.39
N GLU A 158 -44.23 2.68 -13.35
CA GLU A 158 -44.39 3.95 -12.66
C GLU A 158 -43.20 4.86 -13.02
N GLU A 159 -43.53 6.11 -13.37
CA GLU A 159 -42.53 7.14 -13.63
C GLU A 159 -42.06 7.71 -12.30
N ILE A 160 -40.74 7.70 -12.09
CA ILE A 160 -40.11 8.38 -10.96
C ILE A 160 -39.44 9.65 -11.47
N THR A 161 -39.97 10.80 -11.03
CA THR A 161 -39.38 12.10 -11.29
C THR A 161 -38.24 12.30 -10.25
N ILE A 162 -37.01 12.51 -10.74
CA ILE A 162 -35.90 12.87 -9.86
C ILE A 162 -35.94 14.40 -9.69
N ASP A 163 -36.56 14.85 -8.59
CA ASP A 163 -36.54 16.26 -8.21
C ASP A 163 -35.17 16.61 -7.60
N GLY A 164 -34.46 17.52 -8.22
CA GLY A 164 -33.31 18.19 -7.61
C GLY A 164 -31.95 17.93 -8.24
N VAL A 165 -31.81 18.20 -9.55
CA VAL A 165 -30.50 18.48 -10.16
C VAL A 165 -30.57 19.86 -10.78
#